data_a919d485db753fd6d3d18f518688edf3
#
_entry.id   a919d485db753fd6d3d18f518688edf3
#
_cell.length_a   1.000
_cell.length_b   1.000
_cell.length_c   1.000
_cell.angle_alpha   90.00
_cell.angle_beta   90.00
_cell.angle_gamma   90.00
#
_symmetry.space_group_name_H-M   'P 1'
#
loop_
_entity.id
_entity.type
_entity.pdbx_description
1 polymer ?
#
loop_
_entity_poly.entity_id
_entity_poly.type
_entity_poly.pdbx_seq_one_letter_code
_entity_poly.pdbx_strand_id
1 'polypeptide(L)'
;DLADRVYKTEKGKFEALVREIKERQIKGQPVLVGTTSIEKNEYLGKLLDREGIPHQILNAKHHQREGEIIAQAGKLGAVTVATNMAGRGVDIILGGNPPDEKGAKEVVELGGLQVIGTERHEARRIDNQLRGRSGRQGDSGCSQFFVSLEDDLLRIFGSERIKSLMNVLKIPEDQPIEANLVSEAIESAQSKIEGMNFDLRKHILEYDDVMNKHREVIYKKRREILEKA
;
A
#
# COMPACT_ATOMS: atom_id res chain seq x y z
N ASP A 1 -4.45 -13.74 3.76
CA ASP A 1 -5.06 -12.53 3.18
C ASP A 1 -6.56 -12.59 3.39
N LEU A 2 -7.13 -11.51 3.94
CA LEU A 2 -8.58 -11.35 4.08
C LEU A 2 -9.17 -10.67 2.84
N ALA A 3 -10.48 -10.84 2.64
CA ALA A 3 -11.21 -10.13 1.60
C ALA A 3 -11.15 -8.60 1.83
N ASP A 4 -11.17 -7.85 0.73
CA ASP A 4 -11.18 -6.39 0.80
C ASP A 4 -12.48 -5.90 1.45
N ARG A 5 -12.37 -4.87 2.29
CA ARG A 5 -13.53 -4.14 2.79
C ARG A 5 -13.78 -2.92 1.93
N VAL A 6 -14.91 -2.87 1.27
CA VAL A 6 -15.25 -1.78 0.34
C VAL A 6 -16.26 -0.85 0.98
N TYR A 7 -15.98 0.44 0.96
CA TYR A 7 -16.81 1.49 1.53
C TYR A 7 -17.34 2.42 0.44
N LYS A 8 -18.46 3.06 0.71
CA LYS A 8 -19.08 4.00 -0.23
C LYS A 8 -18.24 5.26 -0.39
N THR A 9 -17.75 5.81 0.72
CA THR A 9 -17.01 7.07 0.75
C THR A 9 -15.62 6.89 1.35
N GLU A 10 -14.70 7.76 0.99
CA GLU A 10 -13.37 7.79 1.57
C GLU A 10 -13.43 8.10 3.08
N LYS A 11 -14.32 9.00 3.48
CA LYS A 11 -14.56 9.33 4.88
C LYS A 11 -14.98 8.12 5.70
N GLY A 12 -16.00 7.39 5.25
CA GLY A 12 -16.49 6.17 5.93
C GLY A 12 -15.41 5.08 6.01
N LYS A 13 -14.59 4.94 4.97
CA LYS A 13 -13.42 4.06 4.95
C LYS A 13 -12.43 4.41 6.07
N PHE A 14 -12.03 5.68 6.19
CA PHE A 14 -11.07 6.09 7.21
C PHE A 14 -11.63 5.99 8.64
N GLU A 15 -12.91 6.30 8.85
CA GLU A 15 -13.56 6.10 10.14
C GLU A 15 -13.58 4.63 10.57
N ALA A 16 -13.89 3.72 9.64
CA ALA A 16 -13.86 2.29 9.90
C ALA A 16 -12.43 1.77 10.12
N LEU A 17 -11.46 2.30 9.37
CA LEU A 17 -10.05 1.97 9.52
C LEU A 17 -9.52 2.35 10.91
N VAL A 18 -9.83 3.55 11.38
CA VAL A 18 -9.40 4.03 12.71
C VAL A 18 -10.01 3.15 13.82
N ARG A 19 -11.28 2.75 13.69
CA ARG A 19 -11.91 1.79 14.63
C ARG A 19 -11.17 0.46 14.66
N GLU A 20 -10.88 -0.12 13.49
CA GLU A 20 -10.14 -1.38 13.39
C GLU A 20 -8.74 -1.29 14.02
N ILE A 21 -8.01 -0.20 13.74
CA ILE A 21 -6.68 0.03 14.34
C ILE A 21 -6.78 0.11 15.87
N LYS A 22 -7.76 0.86 16.38
CA LYS A 22 -7.98 1.01 17.82
C LYS A 22 -8.29 -0.31 18.52
N GLU A 23 -9.17 -1.12 17.93
CA GLU A 23 -9.52 -2.43 18.47
C GLU A 23 -8.33 -3.37 18.54
N ARG A 24 -7.49 -3.39 17.50
CA ARG A 24 -6.29 -4.23 17.45
C ARG A 24 -5.21 -3.75 18.41
N GLN A 25 -4.98 -2.45 18.47
CA GLN A 25 -4.03 -1.85 19.39
C GLN A 25 -4.38 -2.10 20.85
N ILE A 26 -5.66 -2.00 21.22
CA ILE A 26 -6.14 -2.33 22.58
C ILE A 26 -5.89 -3.81 22.92
N LYS A 27 -5.99 -4.71 21.94
CA LYS A 27 -5.66 -6.13 22.10
C LYS A 27 -4.14 -6.39 22.15
N GLY A 28 -3.32 -5.40 21.84
CA GLY A 28 -1.87 -5.54 21.73
C GLY A 28 -1.35 -6.02 20.38
N GLN A 29 -2.23 -6.27 19.40
CA GLN A 29 -1.81 -6.71 18.06
C GLN A 29 -1.14 -5.57 17.30
N PRO A 30 0.09 -5.76 16.75
CA PRO A 30 0.75 -4.73 15.94
C PRO A 30 0.05 -4.53 14.61
N VAL A 31 -0.03 -3.26 14.17
CA VAL A 31 -0.69 -2.87 12.92
C VAL A 31 0.25 -2.04 12.07
N LEU A 32 0.44 -2.46 10.82
CA LEU A 32 1.13 -1.70 9.79
C LEU A 32 0.12 -1.25 8.73
N VAL A 33 -0.03 0.06 8.57
CA VAL A 33 -0.93 0.64 7.58
C VAL A 33 -0.13 1.19 6.40
N GLY A 34 -0.42 0.69 5.20
CA GLY A 34 0.14 1.19 3.95
C GLY A 34 -0.78 2.21 3.29
N THR A 35 -0.25 3.40 2.99
CA THR A 35 -0.97 4.45 2.26
C THR A 35 -0.34 4.69 0.89
N THR A 36 -1.11 5.18 -0.07
CA THR A 36 -0.65 5.44 -1.45
C THR A 36 0.06 6.77 -1.60
N SER A 37 -0.22 7.75 -0.74
CA SER A 37 0.38 9.08 -0.80
C SER A 37 0.77 9.61 0.58
N ILE A 38 1.63 10.64 0.57
CA ILE A 38 2.06 11.34 1.81
C ILE A 38 0.87 12.07 2.44
N GLU A 39 -0.01 12.68 1.63
CA GLU A 39 -1.18 13.39 2.13
C GLU A 39 -2.12 12.45 2.89
N LYS A 40 -2.39 11.26 2.34
CA LYS A 40 -3.22 10.24 3.00
C LYS A 40 -2.56 9.69 4.27
N ASN A 41 -1.25 9.57 4.25
CA ASN A 41 -0.47 9.19 5.43
C ASN A 41 -0.62 10.22 6.56
N GLU A 42 -0.41 11.50 6.27
CA GLU A 42 -0.57 12.60 7.23
C GLU A 42 -2.04 12.77 7.67
N TYR A 43 -3.00 12.56 6.76
CA TYR A 43 -4.43 12.61 7.09
C TYR A 43 -4.82 11.52 8.08
N LEU A 44 -4.41 10.28 7.84
CA LEU A 44 -4.65 9.18 8.77
C LEU A 44 -3.99 9.44 10.12
N GLY A 45 -2.75 9.95 10.14
CA GLY A 45 -2.07 10.32 11.38
C GLY A 45 -2.87 11.31 12.22
N LYS A 46 -3.41 12.37 11.60
CA LYS A 46 -4.28 13.33 12.30
C LYS A 46 -5.56 12.69 12.86
N LEU A 47 -6.11 11.69 12.18
CA LEU A 47 -7.29 10.97 12.68
C LEU A 47 -6.92 10.11 13.89
N LEU A 48 -5.78 9.43 13.84
CA LEU A 48 -5.27 8.62 14.96
C LEU A 48 -4.93 9.49 16.19
N ASP A 49 -4.34 10.69 15.97
CA ASP A 49 -4.10 11.66 17.04
C ASP A 49 -5.39 12.09 17.75
N ARG A 50 -6.45 12.38 16.98
CA ARG A 50 -7.76 12.76 17.54
C ARG A 50 -8.39 11.67 18.40
N GLU A 51 -8.14 10.41 18.04
CA GLU A 51 -8.61 9.24 18.80
C GLU A 51 -7.65 8.84 19.93
N GLY A 52 -6.54 9.55 20.11
CA GLY A 52 -5.54 9.28 21.14
C GLY A 52 -4.79 7.97 20.94
N ILE A 53 -4.64 7.50 19.69
CA ILE A 53 -3.96 6.27 19.34
C ILE A 53 -2.47 6.56 19.11
N PRO A 54 -1.56 6.07 19.97
CA PRO A 54 -0.12 6.23 19.75
C PRO A 54 0.30 5.55 18.44
N HIS A 55 1.01 6.27 17.57
CA HIS A 55 1.42 5.74 16.29
C HIS A 55 2.74 6.36 15.80
N GLN A 56 3.39 5.71 14.84
CA GLN A 56 4.57 6.21 14.15
C GLN A 56 4.23 6.43 12.67
N ILE A 57 4.66 7.58 12.14
CA ILE A 57 4.47 7.92 10.73
C ILE A 57 5.79 7.78 9.98
N LEU A 58 5.75 7.03 8.88
CA LEU A 58 6.85 6.83 7.96
C LEU A 58 6.49 7.41 6.60
N ASN A 59 7.19 8.46 6.21
CA ASN A 59 7.08 9.03 4.87
C ASN A 59 8.48 9.43 4.36
N ALA A 60 8.59 9.65 3.05
CA ALA A 60 9.85 9.98 2.39
C ALA A 60 10.56 11.25 2.91
N LYS A 61 9.97 12.00 3.84
CA LYS A 61 10.57 13.19 4.45
C LYS A 61 11.60 12.85 5.55
N HIS A 62 11.62 11.60 6.05
CA HIS A 62 12.40 11.20 7.23
C HIS A 62 13.28 9.97 7.01
N HIS A 63 13.98 9.89 5.89
CA HIS A 63 14.79 8.72 5.45
C HIS A 63 15.78 8.16 6.49
N GLN A 64 16.37 8.98 7.34
CA GLN A 64 17.42 8.54 8.27
C GLN A 64 16.93 7.61 9.40
N ARG A 65 15.63 7.62 9.73
CA ARG A 65 15.04 6.78 10.78
C ARG A 65 14.06 5.73 10.27
N GLU A 66 13.85 5.66 8.96
CA GLU A 66 12.88 4.71 8.39
C GLU A 66 13.15 3.26 8.80
N GLY A 67 14.42 2.84 8.73
CA GLY A 67 14.81 1.47 9.07
C GLY A 67 14.56 1.15 10.55
N GLU A 68 14.84 2.09 11.45
CA GLU A 68 14.64 1.91 12.88
C GLU A 68 13.15 1.81 13.22
N ILE A 69 12.34 2.69 12.66
CA ILE A 69 10.89 2.73 12.94
C ILE A 69 10.20 1.48 12.38
N ILE A 70 10.51 1.09 11.12
CA ILE A 70 9.88 -0.08 10.52
C ILE A 70 10.29 -1.38 11.23
N ALA A 71 11.51 -1.46 11.74
CA ALA A 71 11.96 -2.59 12.53
C ALA A 71 11.19 -2.75 13.87
N GLN A 72 10.58 -1.66 14.37
CA GLN A 72 9.73 -1.68 15.56
C GLN A 72 8.25 -1.96 15.24
N ALA A 73 7.87 -2.03 13.97
CA ALA A 73 6.47 -2.24 13.57
C ALA A 73 5.89 -3.59 14.02
N GLY A 74 6.73 -4.56 14.34
CA GLY A 74 6.34 -5.87 14.89
C GLY A 74 6.21 -5.91 16.41
N LYS A 75 6.44 -4.81 17.12
CA LYS A 75 6.35 -4.75 18.58
C LYS A 75 4.91 -4.79 19.05
N LEU A 76 4.67 -5.38 20.21
CA LEU A 76 3.33 -5.47 20.83
C LEU A 76 2.64 -4.11 20.89
N GLY A 77 1.43 -4.01 20.34
CA GLY A 77 0.61 -2.81 20.30
C GLY A 77 1.16 -1.66 19.42
N ALA A 78 2.19 -1.90 18.62
CA ALA A 78 2.74 -0.89 17.72
C ALA A 78 1.73 -0.56 16.60
N VAL A 79 1.54 0.73 16.32
CA VAL A 79 0.80 1.21 15.15
C VAL A 79 1.76 2.01 14.28
N THR A 80 1.96 1.56 13.06
CA THR A 80 2.87 2.21 12.10
C THR A 80 2.11 2.56 10.82
N VAL A 81 2.12 3.82 10.44
CA VAL A 81 1.53 4.29 9.18
C VAL A 81 2.67 4.62 8.22
N ALA A 82 2.73 3.94 7.10
CA ALA A 82 3.82 4.08 6.14
C ALA A 82 3.28 4.33 4.72
N THR A 83 3.98 5.14 3.92
CA THR A 83 3.79 5.10 2.48
C THR A 83 4.35 3.78 1.94
N ASN A 84 3.74 3.22 0.90
CA ASN A 84 4.05 1.86 0.42
C ASN A 84 5.51 1.57 0.13
N MET A 85 6.28 2.59 -0.22
CA MET A 85 7.71 2.45 -0.53
C MET A 85 8.61 2.60 0.70
N ALA A 86 8.08 3.14 1.80
CA ALA A 86 8.84 3.35 3.03
C ALA A 86 9.24 2.01 3.67
N GLY A 87 10.47 1.93 4.14
CA GLY A 87 11.02 0.73 4.79
C GLY A 87 11.21 -0.47 3.84
N ARG A 88 11.32 -0.27 2.53
CA ARG A 88 11.62 -1.34 1.58
C ARG A 88 13.01 -1.93 1.87
N GLY A 89 13.09 -3.26 1.95
CA GLY A 89 14.34 -3.97 2.24
C GLY A 89 14.62 -4.15 3.73
N VAL A 90 13.83 -3.55 4.62
CA VAL A 90 13.92 -3.80 6.07
C VAL A 90 12.95 -4.91 6.44
N ASP A 91 13.43 -5.87 7.21
CA ASP A 91 12.60 -6.94 7.75
C ASP A 91 11.86 -6.47 9.01
N ILE A 92 10.63 -6.96 9.19
CA ILE A 92 9.80 -6.68 10.36
C ILE A 92 9.82 -7.95 11.21
N ILE A 93 10.47 -7.86 12.37
CA ILE A 93 10.61 -8.96 13.31
C ILE A 93 9.52 -8.80 14.38
N LEU A 94 8.77 -9.87 14.64
CA LEU A 94 7.80 -9.86 15.73
C LEU A 94 8.52 -9.71 17.08
N GLY A 95 7.99 -8.85 17.95
CA GLY A 95 8.66 -8.43 19.19
C GLY A 95 9.55 -7.19 19.05
N GLY A 96 9.80 -6.71 17.81
CA GLY A 96 10.59 -5.51 17.54
C GLY A 96 12.10 -5.77 17.41
N ASN A 97 12.90 -4.71 17.43
CA ASN A 97 14.35 -4.78 17.31
C ASN A 97 15.01 -3.87 18.41
N PRO A 98 15.83 -4.41 19.38
CA PRO A 98 16.18 -5.82 19.49
C PRO A 98 14.99 -6.73 19.80
N PRO A 99 15.03 -8.02 19.38
CA PRO A 99 13.91 -8.93 19.54
C PRO A 99 13.58 -9.18 21.02
N ASP A 100 12.32 -8.96 21.39
CA ASP A 100 11.77 -9.40 22.67
C ASP A 100 11.06 -10.75 22.45
N GLU A 101 11.68 -11.86 22.88
CA GLU A 101 11.12 -13.20 22.67
C GLU A 101 9.76 -13.38 23.35
N LYS A 102 9.53 -12.75 24.49
CA LYS A 102 8.25 -12.80 25.20
C LYS A 102 7.18 -12.04 24.45
N GLY A 103 7.48 -10.79 24.06
CA GLY A 103 6.59 -9.97 23.25
C GLY A 103 6.33 -10.59 21.87
N ALA A 104 7.31 -11.26 21.25
CA ALA A 104 7.13 -11.97 19.99
C ALA A 104 6.09 -13.11 20.12
N LYS A 105 6.16 -13.92 21.17
CA LYS A 105 5.19 -15.00 21.42
C LYS A 105 3.78 -14.45 21.63
N GLU A 106 3.64 -13.38 22.41
CA GLU A 106 2.35 -12.72 22.63
C GLU A 106 1.76 -12.20 21.30
N VAL A 107 2.59 -11.59 20.46
CA VAL A 107 2.17 -11.12 19.12
C VAL A 107 1.73 -12.27 18.23
N VAL A 108 2.43 -13.41 18.25
CA VAL A 108 2.04 -14.62 17.49
C VAL A 108 0.67 -15.15 17.96
N GLU A 109 0.44 -15.20 19.28
CA GLU A 109 -0.85 -15.63 19.85
C GLU A 109 -2.02 -14.70 19.46
N LEU A 110 -1.74 -13.40 19.26
CA LEU A 110 -2.70 -12.42 18.76
C LEU A 110 -2.92 -12.48 17.24
N GLY A 111 -2.27 -13.41 16.54
CA GLY A 111 -2.37 -13.59 15.10
C GLY A 111 -1.31 -12.87 14.28
N GLY A 112 -0.23 -12.42 14.92
CA GLY A 112 0.93 -11.79 14.26
C GLY A 112 0.68 -10.35 13.79
N LEU A 113 1.50 -9.88 12.86
CA LEU A 113 1.40 -8.54 12.30
C LEU A 113 0.16 -8.41 11.41
N GLN A 114 -0.70 -7.43 11.72
CA GLN A 114 -1.78 -7.01 10.85
C GLN A 114 -1.28 -5.96 9.87
N VAL A 115 -1.39 -6.25 8.58
CA VAL A 115 -1.10 -5.30 7.49
C VAL A 115 -2.41 -4.81 6.88
N ILE A 116 -2.56 -3.49 6.79
CA ILE A 116 -3.75 -2.87 6.20
C ILE A 116 -3.32 -1.96 5.05
N GLY A 117 -3.88 -2.16 3.86
CA GLY A 117 -3.77 -1.21 2.75
C GLY A 117 -4.97 -0.26 2.74
N THR A 118 -4.75 1.03 2.59
CA THR A 118 -5.83 2.04 2.55
C THR A 118 -6.46 2.17 1.17
N GLU A 119 -5.80 1.62 0.13
CA GLU A 119 -6.23 1.62 -1.26
C GLU A 119 -5.54 0.51 -2.03
N ARG A 120 -6.13 0.12 -3.15
CA ARG A 120 -5.46 -0.70 -4.16
C ARG A 120 -4.60 0.16 -5.06
N HIS A 121 -3.43 -0.35 -5.40
CA HIS A 121 -2.49 0.32 -6.30
C HIS A 121 -2.83 0.05 -7.76
N GLU A 122 -2.21 0.83 -8.65
CA GLU A 122 -2.28 0.63 -10.09
C GLU A 122 -1.70 -0.71 -10.55
N ALA A 123 -0.84 -1.32 -9.75
CA ALA A 123 -0.22 -2.60 -10.06
C ALA A 123 -0.37 -3.59 -8.91
N ARG A 124 -0.90 -4.79 -9.22
CA ARG A 124 -1.10 -5.88 -8.26
C ARG A 124 0.18 -6.28 -7.51
N ARG A 125 1.34 -6.17 -8.18
CA ARG A 125 2.64 -6.46 -7.56
C ARG A 125 2.94 -5.56 -6.36
N ILE A 126 2.46 -4.31 -6.35
CA ILE A 126 2.66 -3.36 -5.24
C ILE A 126 1.77 -3.77 -4.06
N ASP A 127 0.52 -4.16 -4.32
CA ASP A 127 -0.37 -4.72 -3.31
C ASP A 127 0.25 -5.96 -2.65
N ASN A 128 0.81 -6.85 -3.46
CA ASN A 128 1.48 -8.05 -2.96
C ASN A 128 2.75 -7.74 -2.15
N GLN A 129 3.48 -6.67 -2.49
CA GLN A 129 4.62 -6.21 -1.68
C GLN A 129 4.16 -5.71 -0.29
N LEU A 130 3.02 -5.04 -0.23
CA LEU A 130 2.45 -4.62 1.05
C LEU A 130 1.95 -5.83 1.85
N ARG A 131 1.18 -6.74 1.23
CA ARG A 131 0.73 -7.99 1.86
C ARG A 131 1.88 -8.82 2.41
N GLY A 132 2.97 -8.92 1.64
CA GLY A 132 4.18 -9.65 2.01
C GLY A 132 5.01 -9.02 3.14
N ARG A 133 4.54 -7.95 3.76
CA ARG A 133 5.09 -7.45 5.04
C ARG A 133 4.62 -8.28 6.22
N SER A 134 3.48 -8.95 6.10
CA SER A 134 2.93 -9.89 7.07
C SER A 134 3.38 -11.33 6.78
N GLY A 135 3.40 -12.21 7.79
CA GLY A 135 3.66 -13.64 7.63
C GLY A 135 5.08 -13.97 7.16
N ARG A 136 6.08 -13.18 7.51
CA ARG A 136 7.47 -13.44 7.17
C ARG A 136 8.06 -14.55 8.04
N GLN A 137 9.03 -15.27 7.49
CA GLN A 137 9.79 -16.32 8.20
C GLN A 137 8.90 -17.45 8.77
N GLY A 138 7.67 -17.61 8.25
CA GLY A 138 6.71 -18.58 8.74
C GLY A 138 5.86 -18.12 9.92
N ASP A 139 6.00 -16.87 10.33
CA ASP A 139 5.19 -16.28 11.40
C ASP A 139 3.71 -16.15 11.01
N SER A 140 2.86 -16.13 12.02
CA SER A 140 1.47 -15.73 11.85
C SER A 140 1.37 -14.28 11.39
N GLY A 141 0.33 -13.98 10.61
CA GLY A 141 0.08 -12.61 10.18
C GLY A 141 -1.16 -12.51 9.31
N CYS A 142 -1.65 -11.30 9.13
CA CYS A 142 -2.88 -11.05 8.40
C CYS A 142 -2.74 -9.81 7.52
N SER A 143 -3.37 -9.82 6.34
CA SER A 143 -3.45 -8.64 5.48
C SER A 143 -4.88 -8.39 5.01
N GLN A 144 -5.25 -7.11 4.90
CA GLN A 144 -6.55 -6.69 4.41
C GLN A 144 -6.47 -5.30 3.76
N PHE A 145 -7.26 -5.08 2.71
CA PHE A 145 -7.41 -3.76 2.12
C PHE A 145 -8.75 -3.13 2.50
N PHE A 146 -8.70 -1.85 2.81
CA PHE A 146 -9.83 -0.97 3.01
C PHE A 146 -9.90 -0.04 1.79
N VAL A 147 -10.92 -0.19 0.98
CA VAL A 147 -11.06 0.47 -0.32
C VAL A 147 -12.33 1.31 -0.33
N SER A 148 -12.29 2.44 -0.97
CA SER A 148 -13.46 3.28 -1.22
C SER A 148 -13.78 3.31 -2.71
N LEU A 149 -15.05 3.46 -3.01
CA LEU A 149 -15.49 3.65 -4.39
C LEU A 149 -15.12 5.04 -4.94
N GLU A 150 -14.68 5.94 -4.06
CA GLU A 150 -14.11 7.25 -4.41
C GLU A 150 -12.60 7.19 -4.68
N ASP A 151 -11.92 6.06 -4.36
CA ASP A 151 -10.48 5.89 -4.61
C ASP A 151 -10.20 5.98 -6.12
N ASP A 152 -9.07 6.58 -6.48
CA ASP A 152 -8.71 6.94 -7.85
C ASP A 152 -8.85 5.78 -8.84
N LEU A 153 -8.44 4.58 -8.43
CA LEU A 153 -8.53 3.38 -9.26
C LEU A 153 -9.97 3.06 -9.67
N LEU A 154 -10.91 3.11 -8.73
CA LEU A 154 -12.32 2.85 -8.99
C LEU A 154 -13.04 4.04 -9.60
N ARG A 155 -12.63 5.27 -9.27
CA ARG A 155 -13.18 6.50 -9.85
C ARG A 155 -12.89 6.60 -11.34
N ILE A 156 -11.68 6.24 -11.78
CA ILE A 156 -11.23 6.37 -13.17
C ILE A 156 -11.63 5.16 -14.00
N PHE A 157 -11.46 3.96 -13.46
CA PHE A 157 -11.60 2.69 -14.20
C PHE A 157 -12.76 1.81 -13.73
N GLY A 158 -13.46 2.22 -12.67
CA GLY A 158 -14.66 1.53 -12.20
C GLY A 158 -15.79 1.58 -13.22
N SER A 159 -16.51 0.48 -13.38
CA SER A 159 -17.61 0.41 -14.34
C SER A 159 -18.80 1.28 -13.89
N GLU A 160 -19.55 1.82 -14.86
CA GLU A 160 -20.83 2.53 -14.61
C GLU A 160 -21.83 1.70 -13.79
N ARG A 161 -21.72 0.36 -13.85
CA ARG A 161 -22.53 -0.55 -13.05
C ARG A 161 -22.26 -0.42 -11.55
N ILE A 162 -21.02 -0.17 -11.14
CA ILE A 162 -20.68 0.05 -9.72
C ILE A 162 -21.25 1.38 -9.24
N LYS A 163 -21.16 2.44 -10.06
CA LYS A 163 -21.74 3.74 -9.74
C LYS A 163 -23.27 3.67 -9.62
N SER A 164 -23.92 2.91 -10.50
CA SER A 164 -25.39 2.73 -10.44
C SER A 164 -25.81 1.88 -9.24
N LEU A 165 -25.05 0.85 -8.88
CA LEU A 165 -25.30 0.03 -7.71
C LEU A 165 -25.24 0.85 -6.41
N MET A 166 -24.32 1.82 -6.34
CA MET A 166 -24.19 2.73 -5.21
C MET A 166 -25.39 3.63 -4.98
N ASN A 167 -26.01 4.11 -6.06
CA ASN A 167 -27.17 4.97 -5.94
C ASN A 167 -28.43 4.22 -5.48
N VAL A 168 -28.46 2.91 -5.71
CA VAL A 168 -29.58 2.03 -5.33
C VAL A 168 -29.43 1.49 -3.89
N LEU A 169 -28.21 1.23 -3.44
CA LEU A 169 -27.94 0.71 -2.11
C LEU A 169 -27.91 1.84 -1.08
N LYS A 170 -28.96 1.94 -0.26
CA LYS A 170 -29.04 2.83 0.92
C LYS A 170 -28.16 2.31 2.07
N ILE A 171 -26.90 1.95 1.79
CA ILE A 171 -25.96 1.44 2.80
C ILE A 171 -25.36 2.63 3.55
N PRO A 172 -25.26 2.60 4.90
CA PRO A 172 -24.54 3.59 5.68
C PRO A 172 -23.09 3.72 5.22
N GLU A 173 -22.52 4.94 5.29
CA GLU A 173 -21.18 5.23 4.76
C GLU A 173 -20.05 4.45 5.47
N ASP A 174 -20.26 4.09 6.74
CA ASP A 174 -19.30 3.43 7.60
C ASP A 174 -19.42 1.89 7.60
N GLN A 175 -20.37 1.32 6.85
CA GLN A 175 -20.53 -0.13 6.71
C GLN A 175 -19.84 -0.63 5.43
N PRO A 176 -19.07 -1.75 5.53
CA PRO A 176 -18.45 -2.36 4.36
C PRO A 176 -19.52 -2.97 3.45
N ILE A 177 -19.32 -2.80 2.16
CA ILE A 177 -20.12 -3.42 1.13
C ILE A 177 -19.49 -4.78 0.84
N GLU A 178 -20.19 -5.85 1.18
CA GLU A 178 -19.81 -7.22 0.79
C GLU A 178 -20.31 -7.50 -0.62
N ALA A 179 -19.47 -7.31 -1.62
CA ALA A 179 -19.83 -7.65 -2.99
C ALA A 179 -18.62 -8.22 -3.76
N ASN A 180 -18.69 -9.49 -4.11
CA ASN A 180 -17.72 -10.12 -5.01
C ASN A 180 -17.58 -9.36 -6.34
N LEU A 181 -18.67 -8.74 -6.80
CA LEU A 181 -18.70 -7.88 -7.99
C LEU A 181 -17.74 -6.69 -7.89
N VAL A 182 -17.52 -6.13 -6.70
CA VAL A 182 -16.61 -5.00 -6.52
C VAL A 182 -15.16 -5.47 -6.59
N SER A 183 -14.85 -6.63 -6.01
CA SER A 183 -13.52 -7.24 -6.09
C SER A 183 -13.14 -7.55 -7.54
N GLU A 184 -14.04 -8.13 -8.33
CA GLU A 184 -13.83 -8.37 -9.75
C GLU A 184 -13.61 -7.08 -10.54
N ALA A 185 -14.33 -6.03 -10.20
CA ALA A 185 -14.17 -4.73 -10.84
C ALA A 185 -12.83 -4.07 -10.52
N ILE A 186 -12.35 -4.20 -9.27
CA ILE A 186 -11.03 -3.74 -8.86
C ILE A 186 -9.95 -4.48 -9.66
N GLU A 187 -10.01 -5.81 -9.74
CA GLU A 187 -9.06 -6.61 -10.51
C GLU A 187 -9.08 -6.26 -12.01
N SER A 188 -10.26 -6.05 -12.57
CA SER A 188 -10.42 -5.61 -13.96
C SER A 188 -9.82 -4.20 -14.20
N ALA A 189 -10.03 -3.28 -13.25
CA ALA A 189 -9.47 -1.94 -13.31
C ALA A 189 -7.93 -1.98 -13.25
N GLN A 190 -7.36 -2.74 -12.30
CA GLN A 190 -5.91 -2.93 -12.20
C GLN A 190 -5.32 -3.50 -13.50
N SER A 191 -5.94 -4.55 -14.05
CA SER A 191 -5.48 -5.17 -15.29
C SER A 191 -5.47 -4.19 -16.48
N LYS A 192 -6.48 -3.32 -16.58
CA LYS A 192 -6.53 -2.28 -17.63
C LYS A 192 -5.40 -1.26 -17.46
N ILE A 193 -5.16 -0.78 -16.25
CA ILE A 193 -4.08 0.18 -15.98
C ILE A 193 -2.71 -0.44 -16.24
N GLU A 194 -2.49 -1.68 -15.81
CA GLU A 194 -1.25 -2.41 -16.08
C GLU A 194 -1.00 -2.53 -17.57
N GLY A 195 -2.03 -2.85 -18.37
CA GLY A 195 -1.97 -2.90 -19.83
C GLY A 195 -1.62 -1.53 -20.43
N MET A 196 -2.33 -0.47 -20.06
CA MET A 196 -2.03 0.90 -20.53
C MET A 196 -0.60 1.34 -20.17
N ASN A 197 -0.15 1.08 -18.95
CA ASN A 197 1.19 1.40 -18.50
C ASN A 197 2.26 0.56 -19.21
N PHE A 198 1.94 -0.68 -19.60
CA PHE A 198 2.81 -1.51 -20.42
C PHE A 198 2.96 -0.93 -21.84
N ASP A 199 1.85 -0.58 -22.49
CA ASP A 199 1.85 0.00 -23.83
C ASP A 199 2.59 1.33 -23.87
N LEU A 200 2.35 2.20 -22.89
CA LEU A 200 3.06 3.46 -22.76
C LEU A 200 4.59 3.26 -22.65
N ARG A 201 5.02 2.32 -21.80
CA ARG A 201 6.46 2.00 -21.67
C ARG A 201 7.04 1.43 -22.95
N LYS A 202 6.29 0.60 -23.67
CA LYS A 202 6.71 0.07 -24.96
C LYS A 202 6.94 1.18 -25.98
N HIS A 203 6.00 2.13 -26.09
CA HIS A 203 6.17 3.30 -26.96
C HIS A 203 7.37 4.15 -26.59
N ILE A 204 7.60 4.39 -25.29
CA ILE A 204 8.78 5.16 -24.83
C ILE A 204 10.07 4.45 -25.26
N LEU A 205 10.13 3.11 -25.12
CA LEU A 205 11.31 2.34 -25.56
C LEU A 205 11.51 2.42 -27.07
N GLU A 206 10.45 2.37 -27.88
CA GLU A 206 10.54 2.53 -29.33
C GLU A 206 11.15 3.89 -29.74
N TYR A 207 10.80 4.97 -29.04
CA TYR A 207 11.42 6.29 -29.24
C TYR A 207 12.88 6.33 -28.76
N ASP A 208 13.18 5.73 -27.63
CA ASP A 208 14.54 5.70 -27.08
C ASP A 208 15.50 4.89 -27.99
N ASP A 209 15.04 3.82 -28.60
CA ASP A 209 15.79 3.04 -29.58
C ASP A 209 16.22 3.87 -30.82
N VAL A 210 15.34 4.75 -31.29
CA VAL A 210 15.68 5.67 -32.38
C VAL A 210 16.74 6.66 -31.94
N MET A 211 16.61 7.23 -30.75
CA MET A 211 17.59 8.17 -30.20
C MET A 211 18.94 7.51 -29.94
N ASN A 212 18.95 6.26 -29.49
CA ASN A 212 20.18 5.48 -29.28
C ASN A 212 20.92 5.21 -30.59
N LYS A 213 20.20 4.83 -31.65
CA LYS A 213 20.81 4.68 -32.98
C LYS A 213 21.45 5.99 -33.47
N HIS A 214 20.80 7.14 -33.25
CA HIS A 214 21.38 8.42 -33.56
C HIS A 214 22.66 8.68 -32.77
N ARG A 215 22.65 8.42 -31.46
CA ARG A 215 23.85 8.57 -30.59
C ARG A 215 24.98 7.67 -31.05
N GLU A 216 24.72 6.41 -31.34
CA GLU A 216 25.73 5.46 -31.83
C GLU A 216 26.41 5.96 -33.11
N VAL A 217 25.63 6.43 -34.09
CA VAL A 217 26.18 6.99 -35.36
C VAL A 217 27.03 8.20 -35.12
N ILE A 218 26.56 9.13 -34.29
CA ILE A 218 27.30 10.37 -33.97
C ILE A 218 28.60 10.05 -33.23
N TYR A 219 28.54 9.18 -32.20
CA TYR A 219 29.72 8.82 -31.42
C TYR A 219 30.74 8.03 -32.24
N LYS A 220 30.26 7.13 -33.13
CA LYS A 220 31.14 6.43 -34.07
C LYS A 220 31.89 7.39 -34.98
N LYS A 221 31.17 8.33 -35.62
CA LYS A 221 31.81 9.38 -36.44
C LYS A 221 32.79 10.26 -35.68
N ARG A 222 32.43 10.68 -34.47
CA ARG A 222 33.31 11.42 -33.59
C ARG A 222 34.59 10.67 -33.29
N ARG A 223 34.49 9.37 -32.98
CA ARG A 223 35.66 8.53 -32.71
C ARG A 223 36.56 8.40 -33.93
N GLU A 224 35.98 8.13 -35.08
CA GLU A 224 36.72 8.02 -36.35
C GLU A 224 37.49 9.30 -36.69
N ILE A 225 36.97 10.49 -36.37
CA ILE A 225 37.64 11.77 -36.59
C ILE A 225 38.79 11.92 -35.57
N LEU A 226 38.54 11.59 -34.30
CA LEU A 226 39.58 11.74 -33.26
C LEU A 226 40.74 10.75 -33.41
N GLU A 227 40.49 9.56 -33.98
CA GLU A 227 41.54 8.56 -34.25
C GLU A 227 42.35 8.87 -35.52
N LYS A 228 41.84 9.74 -36.42
CA LYS A 228 42.51 10.16 -37.64
C LYS A 228 43.19 11.54 -37.57
N ALA A 229 42.97 12.25 -36.48
CA ALA A 229 43.60 13.53 -36.18
C ALA A 229 44.91 13.34 -35.42
#